data_c32ef3b20fc8f575d69170ae55c56a9f
#
_entry.id   c32ef3b20fc8f575d69170ae55c56a9f
#
_cell.length_a   1.000
_cell.length_b   1.000
_cell.length_c   1.000
_cell.angle_alpha   90.00
_cell.angle_beta   90.00
_cell.angle_gamma   90.00
#
_symmetry.space_group_name_H-M   'P 1'
#
loop_
_entity.id
_entity.type
_entity.pdbx_description
1 polymer ?
#
loop_
_entity_poly.entity_id
_entity_poly.type
_entity_poly.pdbx_seq_one_letter_code
_entity_poly.pdbx_strand_id
1 'polypeptide(L)'
;RILNWSDYIEPSVLQDFEKEYNIRVVYDIFASNDDLQTRLAAGGTPYDVVFPTANAVPALASKGLLSKLDKASLKNIGNIDPRVDATLRAWDKEGAYSLPYMWYTVGIAWNPKLTAKAFPGHTMDALATVFDPAIAKRFQSCGIGVVDSASDVIPLAAMAGGQAKWAGRTSIAAAEKVLERLAGTVKVVP
;
A
#
# COMPACT_ATOMS: atom_id res chain seq x y z
N ARG A 1 -19.75 -9.57 6.45
CA ARG A 1 -19.37 -8.66 5.34
C ARG A 1 -17.89 -8.38 5.40
N ILE A 2 -17.23 -8.47 4.23
CA ILE A 2 -15.79 -8.23 4.07
C ILE A 2 -15.60 -7.01 3.17
N LEU A 3 -14.66 -6.13 3.52
CA LEU A 3 -14.22 -5.01 2.70
C LEU A 3 -12.72 -5.13 2.46
N ASN A 4 -12.33 -5.41 1.20
CA ASN A 4 -10.95 -5.69 0.82
C ASN A 4 -10.52 -4.93 -0.44
N TRP A 5 -9.25 -5.01 -0.77
CA TRP A 5 -8.70 -4.55 -2.05
C TRP A 5 -9.18 -5.45 -3.19
N SER A 6 -9.19 -4.93 -4.42
CA SER A 6 -9.40 -5.75 -5.61
C SER A 6 -8.35 -6.86 -5.71
N ASP A 7 -8.77 -8.05 -6.11
CA ASP A 7 -7.91 -9.21 -6.40
C ASP A 7 -6.98 -9.67 -5.24
N TYR A 8 -7.36 -9.39 -4.00
CA TYR A 8 -6.58 -9.73 -2.81
C TYR A 8 -7.04 -11.00 -2.11
N ILE A 9 -8.00 -11.74 -2.67
CA ILE A 9 -8.43 -13.06 -2.17
C ILE A 9 -8.83 -13.94 -3.35
N GLU A 10 -8.45 -15.21 -3.28
CA GLU A 10 -8.92 -16.20 -4.24
C GLU A 10 -10.41 -16.49 -3.99
N PRO A 11 -11.29 -16.39 -4.99
CA PRO A 11 -12.73 -16.60 -4.78
C PRO A 11 -13.11 -17.95 -4.18
N SER A 12 -12.35 -19.01 -4.45
CA SER A 12 -12.58 -20.33 -3.87
C SER A 12 -12.48 -20.34 -2.35
N VAL A 13 -11.61 -19.50 -1.76
CA VAL A 13 -11.46 -19.38 -0.29
C VAL A 13 -12.77 -18.88 0.35
N LEU A 14 -13.47 -17.95 -0.30
CA LEU A 14 -14.76 -17.46 0.19
C LEU A 14 -15.81 -18.58 0.16
N GLN A 15 -15.85 -19.34 -0.95
CA GLN A 15 -16.78 -20.46 -1.10
C GLN A 15 -16.50 -21.58 -0.09
N ASP A 16 -15.24 -21.89 0.17
CA ASP A 16 -14.85 -22.92 1.14
C ASP A 16 -15.21 -22.48 2.57
N PHE A 17 -15.00 -21.20 2.90
CA PHE A 17 -15.46 -20.63 4.17
C PHE A 17 -16.98 -20.72 4.33
N GLU A 18 -17.74 -20.37 3.29
CA GLU A 18 -19.21 -20.47 3.32
C GLU A 18 -19.67 -21.91 3.59
N LYS A 19 -19.04 -22.88 2.94
CA LYS A 19 -19.37 -24.29 3.11
C LYS A 19 -19.00 -24.82 4.49
N GLU A 20 -17.82 -24.44 5.00
CA GLU A 20 -17.29 -24.96 6.27
C GLU A 20 -18.06 -24.38 7.46
N TYR A 21 -18.38 -23.09 7.42
CA TYR A 21 -18.99 -22.38 8.56
C TYR A 21 -20.48 -22.11 8.40
N ASN A 22 -21.08 -22.44 7.25
CA ASN A 22 -22.46 -22.11 6.90
C ASN A 22 -22.79 -20.62 7.11
N ILE A 23 -21.84 -19.75 6.75
CA ILE A 23 -21.95 -18.29 6.82
C ILE A 23 -21.85 -17.72 5.43
N ARG A 24 -22.89 -16.99 4.98
CA ARG A 24 -22.86 -16.29 3.70
C ARG A 24 -21.91 -15.10 3.75
N VAL A 25 -20.99 -15.04 2.78
CA VAL A 25 -20.06 -13.92 2.63
C VAL A 25 -20.62 -12.87 1.66
N VAL A 26 -20.61 -11.61 2.08
CA VAL A 26 -20.81 -10.45 1.23
C VAL A 26 -19.47 -9.73 1.12
N TYR A 27 -18.91 -9.71 -0.09
CA TYR A 27 -17.58 -9.20 -0.36
C TYR A 27 -17.65 -7.91 -1.16
N ASP A 28 -17.18 -6.83 -0.57
CA ASP A 28 -17.09 -5.51 -1.19
C ASP A 28 -15.61 -5.13 -1.39
N ILE A 29 -15.32 -4.33 -2.42
CA ILE A 29 -13.97 -3.84 -2.70
C ILE A 29 -13.87 -2.34 -2.51
N PHE A 30 -12.67 -1.86 -2.20
CA PHE A 30 -12.33 -0.44 -2.13
C PHE A 30 -11.04 -0.15 -2.92
N ALA A 31 -10.86 1.10 -3.33
CA ALA A 31 -9.75 1.52 -4.17
C ALA A 31 -8.62 2.21 -3.40
N SER A 32 -8.88 2.76 -2.21
CA SER A 32 -7.89 3.47 -1.40
C SER A 32 -8.24 3.41 0.10
N ASN A 33 -7.24 3.63 0.98
CA ASN A 33 -7.51 3.74 2.41
C ASN A 33 -8.48 4.89 2.74
N ASP A 34 -8.52 5.95 1.94
CA ASP A 34 -9.46 7.06 2.13
C ASP A 34 -10.89 6.64 1.79
N ASP A 35 -11.10 5.84 0.74
CA ASP A 35 -12.40 5.22 0.41
C ASP A 35 -12.83 4.28 1.55
N LEU A 36 -11.94 3.40 2.01
CA LEU A 36 -12.21 2.51 3.16
C LEU A 36 -12.64 3.32 4.40
N GLN A 37 -11.86 4.34 4.76
CA GLN A 37 -12.17 5.17 5.93
C GLN A 37 -13.51 5.89 5.79
N THR A 38 -13.81 6.41 4.60
CA THR A 38 -15.07 7.10 4.31
C THR A 38 -16.25 6.15 4.48
N ARG A 39 -16.17 4.94 3.94
CA ARG A 39 -17.22 3.92 4.08
C ARG A 39 -17.43 3.49 5.53
N LEU A 40 -16.35 3.29 6.30
CA LEU A 40 -16.46 2.95 7.71
C LEU A 40 -17.06 4.10 8.53
N ALA A 41 -16.69 5.34 8.24
CA ALA A 41 -17.18 6.52 8.96
C ALA A 41 -18.64 6.87 8.62
N ALA A 42 -19.12 6.53 7.44
CA ALA A 42 -20.50 6.79 7.02
C ALA A 42 -21.55 6.03 7.83
N GLY A 43 -21.20 4.93 8.48
CA GLY A 43 -22.01 4.25 9.49
C GLY A 43 -23.20 3.57 8.85
N GLY A 44 -23.53 2.98 8.07
CA GLY A 44 -24.77 2.41 7.50
C GLY A 44 -24.68 0.93 7.24
N THR A 45 -23.48 0.44 6.99
CA THR A 45 -23.24 -0.96 6.66
C THR A 45 -22.06 -1.46 7.49
N PRO A 46 -22.33 -2.24 8.54
CA PRO A 46 -21.25 -2.81 9.35
C PRO A 46 -20.46 -3.83 8.52
N TYR A 47 -19.13 -3.69 8.53
CA TYR A 47 -18.23 -4.70 8.03
C TYR A 47 -17.66 -5.48 9.22
N ASP A 48 -17.60 -6.80 9.06
CA ASP A 48 -17.06 -7.71 10.08
C ASP A 48 -15.53 -7.79 9.97
N VAL A 49 -15.01 -7.70 8.72
CA VAL A 49 -13.57 -7.75 8.44
C VAL A 49 -13.21 -6.71 7.37
N VAL A 50 -12.15 -5.95 7.64
CA VAL A 50 -11.62 -4.94 6.73
C VAL A 50 -10.10 -5.10 6.56
N PHE A 51 -9.56 -4.72 5.40
CA PHE A 51 -8.16 -4.93 5.04
C PHE A 51 -7.43 -3.59 4.77
N PRO A 52 -7.24 -2.74 5.78
CA PRO A 52 -6.45 -1.51 5.60
C PRO A 52 -4.96 -1.82 5.41
N THR A 53 -4.20 -0.86 4.86
CA THR A 53 -2.75 -0.91 5.01
C THR A 53 -2.36 -0.66 6.46
N ALA A 54 -1.22 -1.19 6.89
CA ALA A 54 -0.78 -1.12 8.29
C ALA A 54 -0.72 0.32 8.84
N ASN A 55 -0.28 1.27 8.03
CA ASN A 55 -0.19 2.69 8.41
C ASN A 55 -1.56 3.37 8.64
N ALA A 56 -2.65 2.81 8.12
CA ALA A 56 -4.00 3.34 8.37
C ALA A 56 -4.59 2.84 9.69
N VAL A 57 -4.11 1.72 10.23
CA VAL A 57 -4.66 1.10 11.45
C VAL A 57 -4.73 2.06 12.65
N PRO A 58 -3.67 2.84 13.00
CA PRO A 58 -3.73 3.77 14.13
C PRO A 58 -4.85 4.81 14.00
N ALA A 59 -5.02 5.36 12.81
CA ALA A 59 -6.04 6.38 12.56
C ALA A 59 -7.45 5.80 12.64
N LEU A 60 -7.67 4.60 12.11
CA LEU A 60 -8.95 3.90 12.17
C LEU A 60 -9.29 3.51 13.62
N ALA A 61 -8.32 2.98 14.37
CA ALA A 61 -8.49 2.60 15.77
C ALA A 61 -8.80 3.80 16.67
N SER A 62 -8.09 4.94 16.49
CA SER A 62 -8.31 6.16 17.26
C SER A 62 -9.70 6.78 17.04
N LYS A 63 -10.30 6.53 15.87
CA LYS A 63 -11.66 6.96 15.53
C LYS A 63 -12.75 5.96 15.98
N GLY A 64 -12.36 4.85 16.65
CA GLY A 64 -13.30 3.81 17.06
C GLY A 64 -13.89 2.99 15.91
N LEU A 65 -13.24 3.00 14.73
CA LEU A 65 -13.71 2.28 13.55
C LEU A 65 -13.22 0.82 13.49
N LEU A 66 -12.34 0.43 14.40
CA LEU A 66 -11.86 -0.94 14.57
C LEU A 66 -12.17 -1.45 15.98
N SER A 67 -12.62 -2.68 16.07
CA SER A 67 -12.78 -3.39 17.35
C SER A 67 -11.48 -4.07 17.76
N LYS A 68 -11.23 -4.19 19.06
CA LYS A 68 -10.11 -5.00 19.57
C LYS A 68 -10.31 -6.46 19.23
N LEU A 69 -9.23 -7.13 18.86
CA LEU A 69 -9.22 -8.56 18.58
C LEU A 69 -9.23 -9.37 19.88
N ASP A 70 -10.11 -10.36 19.95
CA ASP A 70 -9.99 -11.43 20.94
C ASP A 70 -9.01 -12.49 20.44
N LYS A 71 -7.73 -12.31 20.76
CA LYS A 71 -6.66 -13.21 20.32
C LYS A 71 -6.82 -14.64 20.82
N ALA A 72 -7.50 -14.85 21.96
CA ALA A 72 -7.72 -16.17 22.51
C ALA A 72 -8.66 -17.01 21.63
N SER A 73 -9.56 -16.38 20.91
CA SER A 73 -10.47 -17.01 19.96
C SER A 73 -9.83 -17.32 18.60
N LEU A 74 -8.63 -16.79 18.31
CA LEU A 74 -7.95 -16.94 17.02
C LEU A 74 -7.03 -18.17 17.00
N LYS A 75 -7.61 -19.33 16.72
CA LYS A 75 -6.91 -20.64 16.79
C LYS A 75 -5.65 -20.73 15.91
N ASN A 76 -5.63 -20.03 14.78
CA ASN A 76 -4.57 -20.10 13.78
C ASN A 76 -3.55 -18.96 13.91
N ILE A 77 -3.60 -18.14 14.96
CA ILE A 77 -2.69 -16.99 15.13
C ILE A 77 -1.21 -17.40 15.16
N GLY A 78 -0.92 -18.62 15.63
CA GLY A 78 0.43 -19.19 15.63
C GLY A 78 1.03 -19.49 14.25
N ASN A 79 0.23 -19.45 13.19
CA ASN A 79 0.70 -19.65 11.80
C ASN A 79 1.26 -18.37 11.17
N ILE A 80 1.13 -17.23 11.85
CA ILE A 80 1.65 -15.95 11.34
C ILE A 80 3.16 -15.92 11.44
N ASP A 81 3.85 -15.54 10.33
CA ASP A 81 5.30 -15.35 10.34
C ASP A 81 5.67 -14.23 11.34
N PRO A 82 6.52 -14.52 12.34
CA PRO A 82 6.88 -13.55 13.37
C PRO A 82 7.58 -12.30 12.82
N ARG A 83 8.27 -12.40 11.67
CA ARG A 83 8.95 -11.25 11.04
C ARG A 83 7.94 -10.29 10.43
N VAL A 84 6.87 -10.82 9.82
CA VAL A 84 5.79 -10.02 9.26
C VAL A 84 4.99 -9.37 10.40
N ASP A 85 4.69 -10.13 11.44
CA ASP A 85 4.00 -9.58 12.63
C ASP A 85 4.81 -8.46 13.28
N ALA A 86 6.12 -8.64 13.46
CA ALA A 86 7.01 -7.61 14.02
C ALA A 86 6.98 -6.30 13.21
N THR A 87 6.85 -6.38 11.89
CA THR A 87 6.73 -5.21 11.02
C THR A 87 5.41 -4.48 11.27
N LEU A 88 4.31 -5.22 11.46
CA LEU A 88 3.01 -4.65 11.76
C LEU A 88 3.00 -3.94 13.13
N ARG A 89 3.79 -4.41 14.11
CA ARG A 89 3.90 -3.81 15.45
C ARG A 89 4.43 -2.37 15.45
N ALA A 90 5.04 -1.90 14.36
CA ALA A 90 5.37 -0.48 14.20
C ALA A 90 4.11 0.42 14.19
N TRP A 91 2.97 -0.12 13.77
CA TRP A 91 1.71 0.59 13.63
C TRP A 91 0.66 0.20 14.70
N ASP A 92 0.61 -1.06 15.06
CA ASP A 92 -0.27 -1.61 16.10
C ASP A 92 0.59 -2.32 17.15
N LYS A 93 1.18 -1.54 18.07
CA LYS A 93 2.20 -2.00 19.03
C LYS A 93 1.82 -3.25 19.80
N GLU A 94 0.57 -3.33 20.26
CA GLU A 94 0.06 -4.45 21.04
C GLU A 94 -0.59 -5.54 20.18
N GLY A 95 -0.73 -5.30 18.87
CA GLY A 95 -1.52 -6.13 17.98
C GLY A 95 -2.97 -6.23 18.42
N ALA A 96 -3.50 -5.13 18.95
CA ALA A 96 -4.83 -5.12 19.53
C ALA A 96 -5.93 -5.07 18.47
N TYR A 97 -5.64 -4.56 17.28
CA TYR A 97 -6.64 -4.25 16.26
C TYR A 97 -6.43 -4.97 14.95
N SER A 98 -5.23 -5.52 14.72
CA SER A 98 -4.87 -6.03 13.38
C SER A 98 -4.00 -7.28 13.43
N LEU A 99 -4.13 -8.07 12.36
CA LEU A 99 -3.25 -9.20 12.04
C LEU A 99 -2.68 -8.98 10.64
N PRO A 100 -1.44 -9.44 10.36
CA PRO A 100 -0.90 -9.38 9.02
C PRO A 100 -1.66 -10.33 8.09
N TYR A 101 -1.99 -9.84 6.89
CA TYR A 101 -2.62 -10.60 5.83
C TYR A 101 -1.68 -10.81 4.64
N MET A 102 -1.29 -9.71 4.02
CA MET A 102 -0.33 -9.71 2.93
C MET A 102 0.72 -8.63 3.16
N TRP A 103 1.86 -8.76 2.54
CA TRP A 103 2.87 -7.72 2.44
C TRP A 103 3.22 -7.46 0.98
N TYR A 104 3.63 -6.26 0.67
CA TYR A 104 4.04 -5.87 -0.67
C TYR A 104 5.27 -4.97 -0.61
N THR A 105 5.92 -4.84 -1.75
CA THR A 105 6.99 -3.88 -1.97
C THR A 105 6.61 -2.97 -3.12
N VAL A 106 7.04 -1.71 -3.04
CA VAL A 106 6.91 -0.78 -4.15
C VAL A 106 8.25 -0.75 -4.89
N GLY A 107 8.20 -0.85 -6.20
CA GLY A 107 9.39 -0.91 -7.04
C GLY A 107 9.14 -0.32 -8.43
N ILE A 108 10.14 -0.42 -9.27
CA ILE A 108 10.09 0.02 -10.66
C ILE A 108 9.77 -1.17 -11.56
N ALA A 109 8.66 -1.11 -12.29
CA ALA A 109 8.36 -2.01 -13.38
C ALA A 109 8.62 -1.31 -14.72
N TRP A 110 9.20 -1.99 -15.69
CA TRP A 110 9.52 -1.39 -16.98
C TRP A 110 9.35 -2.38 -18.14
N ASN A 111 9.16 -1.82 -19.33
CA ASN A 111 9.19 -2.59 -20.56
C ASN A 111 10.62 -2.56 -21.15
N PRO A 112 11.36 -3.69 -21.17
CA PRO A 112 12.76 -3.72 -21.58
C PRO A 112 12.99 -3.21 -23.01
N LYS A 113 12.07 -3.49 -23.92
CA LYS A 113 12.19 -3.07 -25.34
C LYS A 113 12.05 -1.56 -25.48
N LEU A 114 11.08 -0.96 -24.78
CA LEU A 114 10.85 0.48 -24.86
C LEU A 114 11.93 1.27 -24.13
N THR A 115 12.35 0.83 -22.95
CA THR A 115 13.41 1.51 -22.20
C THR A 115 14.77 1.43 -22.90
N ALA A 116 15.15 0.28 -23.47
CA ALA A 116 16.37 0.15 -24.25
C ALA A 116 16.38 1.04 -25.50
N LYS A 117 15.22 1.27 -26.13
CA LYS A 117 15.08 2.20 -27.25
C LYS A 117 15.19 3.66 -26.80
N ALA A 118 14.59 4.01 -25.66
CA ALA A 118 14.57 5.38 -25.16
C ALA A 118 15.93 5.81 -24.57
N PHE A 119 16.60 4.90 -23.85
CA PHE A 119 17.90 5.18 -23.25
C PHE A 119 18.80 3.92 -23.30
N PRO A 120 19.48 3.68 -24.43
CA PRO A 120 20.35 2.53 -24.61
C PRO A 120 21.44 2.45 -23.52
N GLY A 121 21.64 1.27 -22.96
CA GLY A 121 22.68 1.01 -21.96
C GLY A 121 22.36 1.48 -20.53
N HIS A 122 21.21 2.09 -20.27
CA HIS A 122 20.81 2.45 -18.92
C HIS A 122 20.29 1.23 -18.15
N THR A 123 20.76 1.06 -16.90
CA THR A 123 20.26 0.04 -15.97
C THR A 123 19.09 0.59 -15.15
N MET A 124 18.02 -0.21 -15.03
CA MET A 124 16.78 0.17 -14.35
C MET A 124 16.79 -0.26 -12.86
N ASP A 125 17.89 -0.02 -12.17
CA ASP A 125 18.17 -0.57 -10.84
C ASP A 125 18.14 0.48 -9.70
N ALA A 126 17.84 1.72 -10.02
CA ALA A 126 17.86 2.80 -9.04
C ALA A 126 16.62 3.70 -9.12
N LEU A 127 16.20 4.23 -7.98
CA LEU A 127 15.12 5.23 -7.89
C LEU A 127 15.40 6.48 -8.74
N ALA A 128 16.67 6.82 -8.96
CA ALA A 128 17.07 7.90 -9.85
C ALA A 128 16.51 7.77 -11.27
N THR A 129 16.25 6.54 -11.74
CA THR A 129 15.62 6.31 -13.05
C THR A 129 14.28 7.03 -13.19
N VAL A 130 13.52 7.10 -12.10
CA VAL A 130 12.20 7.77 -12.07
C VAL A 130 12.32 9.17 -11.48
N PHE A 131 13.13 9.35 -10.44
CA PHE A 131 13.11 10.56 -9.60
C PHE A 131 14.23 11.58 -9.90
N ASP A 132 15.19 11.25 -10.78
CA ASP A 132 16.13 12.25 -11.31
C ASP A 132 15.57 12.85 -12.61
N PRO A 133 15.30 14.17 -12.69
CA PRO A 133 14.70 14.79 -13.87
C PRO A 133 15.54 14.64 -15.13
N ALA A 134 16.88 14.61 -15.01
CA ALA A 134 17.77 14.45 -16.16
C ALA A 134 17.67 13.03 -16.76
N ILE A 135 17.52 12.02 -15.91
CA ILE A 135 17.35 10.63 -16.31
C ILE A 135 15.91 10.40 -16.78
N ALA A 136 14.92 10.79 -15.98
CA ALA A 136 13.49 10.60 -16.26
C ALA A 136 13.11 11.20 -17.64
N LYS A 137 13.63 12.38 -17.97
CA LYS A 137 13.40 13.03 -19.25
C LYS A 137 13.82 12.19 -20.46
N ARG A 138 14.80 11.30 -20.31
CA ARG A 138 15.23 10.39 -21.40
C ARG A 138 14.16 9.36 -21.74
N PHE A 139 13.25 9.07 -20.81
CA PHE A 139 12.16 8.11 -20.99
C PHE A 139 10.83 8.74 -21.42
N GLN A 140 10.78 10.05 -21.72
CA GLN A 140 9.54 10.71 -22.13
C GLN A 140 8.88 10.06 -23.36
N SER A 141 9.67 9.49 -24.28
CA SER A 141 9.14 8.83 -25.49
C SER A 141 8.38 7.54 -25.19
N CYS A 142 8.70 6.84 -24.09
CA CYS A 142 7.96 5.64 -23.64
C CYS A 142 7.03 5.92 -22.45
N GLY A 143 7.17 7.08 -21.81
CA GLY A 143 6.39 7.50 -20.66
C GLY A 143 6.90 6.91 -19.36
N ILE A 144 6.68 7.66 -18.26
CA ILE A 144 6.85 7.21 -16.89
C ILE A 144 5.53 7.45 -16.18
N GLY A 145 4.97 6.41 -15.57
CA GLY A 145 3.81 6.49 -14.69
C GLY A 145 4.22 6.28 -13.24
N VAL A 146 3.59 7.00 -12.32
CA VAL A 146 3.63 6.75 -10.88
C VAL A 146 2.22 6.52 -10.39
N VAL A 147 2.05 5.61 -9.42
CA VAL A 147 0.74 5.32 -8.85
C VAL A 147 0.18 6.55 -8.13
N ASP A 148 -1.13 6.73 -8.17
CA ASP A 148 -1.82 7.78 -7.40
C ASP A 148 -1.99 7.36 -5.92
N SER A 149 -0.85 7.23 -5.25
CA SER A 149 -0.78 6.86 -3.84
C SER A 149 0.31 7.68 -3.15
N ALA A 150 -0.11 8.69 -2.42
CA ALA A 150 0.80 9.54 -1.66
C ALA A 150 1.63 8.74 -0.64
N SER A 151 1.04 7.71 -0.03
CA SER A 151 1.72 6.84 0.93
C SER A 151 2.85 6.00 0.32
N ASP A 152 2.82 5.75 -0.98
CA ASP A 152 3.84 4.99 -1.70
C ASP A 152 4.86 5.91 -2.38
N VAL A 153 4.40 6.97 -3.04
CA VAL A 153 5.25 7.84 -3.86
C VAL A 153 6.10 8.78 -3.01
N ILE A 154 5.53 9.38 -1.95
CA ILE A 154 6.26 10.36 -1.13
C ILE A 154 7.49 9.73 -0.43
N PRO A 155 7.41 8.54 0.20
CA PRO A 155 8.59 7.90 0.76
C PRO A 155 9.69 7.60 -0.26
N LEU A 156 9.32 7.13 -1.46
CA LEU A 156 10.28 6.85 -2.52
C LEU A 156 10.97 8.13 -3.03
N ALA A 157 10.20 9.21 -3.22
CA ALA A 157 10.74 10.51 -3.59
C ALA A 157 11.67 11.07 -2.51
N ALA A 158 11.33 10.90 -1.22
CA ALA A 158 12.20 11.29 -0.12
C ALA A 158 13.51 10.51 -0.12
N MET A 159 13.46 9.19 -0.36
CA MET A 159 14.66 8.35 -0.48
C MET A 159 15.52 8.79 -1.68
N ALA A 160 14.93 9.07 -2.82
CA ALA A 160 15.63 9.62 -3.98
C ALA A 160 16.24 11.00 -3.69
N GLY A 161 15.64 11.78 -2.78
CA GLY A 161 16.15 13.04 -2.24
C GLY A 161 17.19 12.89 -1.15
N GLY A 162 17.70 11.67 -0.91
CA GLY A 162 18.80 11.40 0.05
C GLY A 162 18.34 11.05 1.46
N GLN A 163 17.05 10.82 1.71
CA GLN A 163 16.54 10.41 3.02
C GLN A 163 16.64 8.89 3.19
N ALA A 164 17.60 8.42 3.96
CA ALA A 164 17.76 6.97 4.23
C ALA A 164 16.66 6.38 5.12
N LYS A 165 15.98 7.21 5.90
CA LYS A 165 14.89 6.82 6.82
C LYS A 165 13.80 7.88 6.81
N TRP A 166 12.55 7.45 7.02
CA TRP A 166 11.44 8.37 7.18
C TRP A 166 11.64 9.24 8.46
N ALA A 167 11.63 10.55 8.27
CA ALA A 167 11.85 11.56 9.33
C ALA A 167 10.72 12.62 9.34
N GLY A 168 9.49 12.20 9.10
CA GLY A 168 8.32 13.09 9.16
C GLY A 168 8.43 14.27 8.19
N ARG A 169 8.27 15.50 8.71
CA ARG A 169 8.26 16.73 7.90
C ARG A 169 9.51 16.93 7.05
N THR A 170 10.68 16.50 7.54
CA THR A 170 11.94 16.61 6.79
C THR A 170 11.90 15.73 5.54
N SER A 171 11.35 14.52 5.65
CA SER A 171 11.19 13.63 4.49
C SER A 171 10.15 14.15 3.50
N ILE A 172 9.07 14.76 4.00
CA ILE A 172 8.07 15.41 3.14
C ILE A 172 8.70 16.54 2.34
N ALA A 173 9.46 17.44 2.98
CA ALA A 173 10.13 18.54 2.30
C ALA A 173 11.20 18.07 1.29
N ALA A 174 11.86 16.93 1.55
CA ALA A 174 12.78 16.34 0.60
C ALA A 174 12.04 15.76 -0.62
N ALA A 175 10.92 15.06 -0.38
CA ALA A 175 10.07 14.52 -1.44
C ALA A 175 9.47 15.62 -2.31
N GLU A 176 8.95 16.69 -1.70
CA GLU A 176 8.39 17.85 -2.41
C GLU A 176 9.37 18.41 -3.43
N LYS A 177 10.60 18.69 -3.03
CA LYS A 177 11.67 19.19 -3.92
C LYS A 177 11.98 18.24 -5.09
N VAL A 178 11.87 16.93 -4.88
CA VAL A 178 12.07 15.93 -5.94
C VAL A 178 10.89 15.94 -6.89
N LEU A 179 9.66 15.90 -6.36
CA LEU A 179 8.43 15.81 -7.15
C LEU A 179 8.17 17.10 -7.95
N GLU A 180 8.45 18.27 -7.39
CA GLU A 180 8.37 19.55 -8.13
C GLU A 180 9.26 19.57 -9.36
N ARG A 181 10.49 19.05 -9.26
CA ARG A 181 11.42 18.96 -10.40
C ARG A 181 10.97 17.96 -11.47
N LEU A 182 10.13 17.01 -11.11
CA LEU A 182 9.58 16.00 -12.03
C LEU A 182 8.25 16.43 -12.65
N ALA A 183 7.68 17.54 -12.21
CA ALA A 183 6.42 18.04 -12.73
C ALA A 183 6.48 18.17 -14.28
N GLY A 184 5.50 17.55 -14.96
CA GLY A 184 5.45 17.46 -16.41
C GLY A 184 6.35 16.39 -17.07
N THR A 185 7.18 15.69 -16.30
CA THR A 185 8.02 14.60 -16.82
C THR A 185 7.40 13.22 -16.60
N VAL A 186 6.71 13.04 -15.47
CA VAL A 186 6.01 11.80 -15.11
C VAL A 186 4.50 12.00 -15.14
N LYS A 187 3.74 10.91 -15.29
CA LYS A 187 2.28 10.91 -15.22
C LYS A 187 1.84 10.14 -13.97
N VAL A 188 0.88 10.70 -13.25
CA VAL A 188 0.17 9.97 -12.20
C VAL A 188 -0.84 9.05 -12.87
N VAL A 189 -0.86 7.78 -12.49
CA VAL A 189 -1.78 6.76 -12.98
C VAL A 189 -2.56 6.19 -11.81
N PRO A 190 -3.89 6.00 -11.98
CA PRO A 190 -4.75 5.45 -10.93
C PRO A 190 -4.43 3.99 -10.61
#